data_0c5d7ca06b4128b038f55e35eed065eb
#
_entry.id   0c5d7ca06b4128b038f55e35eed065eb
#
_cell.length_a   1.000
_cell.length_b   1.000
_cell.length_c   1.000
_cell.angle_alpha   90.00
_cell.angle_beta   90.00
_cell.angle_gamma   90.00
#
_symmetry.space_group_name_H-M   'P 1'
#
loop_
_entity.id
_entity.type
_entity.pdbx_description
1 polymer ?
#
loop_
_entity_poly.entity_id
_entity_poly.type
_entity_poly.pdbx_seq_one_letter_code
_entity_poly.pdbx_strand_id
1 'polypeptide(L)'
;LFIENGFAETSMSDIAAKVGINRPVLHYYFRTKDKMFQAVFGNIILSFIPRIHDIIIQQDKSVSESIGEIVDAYYKVFTENPCLPLFMVREMHRDMDHLSTTIKELRLEQYLHKIMDVLQEEMNGGRLKTVPLPFVFYTFYSALTVPFLTKNLSASFFLEKEDTFEDILVQWKPYIVRQMEALLVVG
;
A
#
# COMPACT_ATOMS: atom_id res chain seq x y z
N LEU A 1 -11.85 10.55 6.94
CA LEU A 1 -11.34 11.07 8.22
C LEU A 1 -10.16 10.25 8.74
N PHE A 2 -10.27 8.92 8.95
CA PHE A 2 -9.13 8.12 9.44
C PHE A 2 -7.90 8.28 8.55
N ILE A 3 -8.06 8.13 7.24
CA ILE A 3 -6.96 8.22 6.28
C ILE A 3 -6.40 9.66 6.19
N GLU A 4 -7.26 10.66 6.32
CA GLU A 4 -6.88 12.09 6.25
C GLU A 4 -6.18 12.55 7.53
N ASN A 5 -6.77 12.27 8.69
CA ASN A 5 -6.36 12.83 9.97
C ASN A 5 -5.49 11.89 10.81
N GLY A 6 -5.61 10.60 10.59
CA GLY A 6 -5.02 9.56 11.43
C GLY A 6 -6.04 8.91 12.38
N PHE A 7 -5.68 7.72 12.88
CA PHE A 7 -6.55 7.00 13.81
C PHE A 7 -6.73 7.75 15.12
N ALA A 8 -5.66 8.22 15.75
CA ALA A 8 -5.72 8.85 17.08
C ALA A 8 -6.57 10.12 17.08
N GLU A 9 -6.39 10.96 16.08
CA GLU A 9 -7.00 12.29 15.94
C GLU A 9 -8.46 12.26 15.48
N THR A 10 -8.98 11.11 15.10
CA THR A 10 -10.38 10.98 14.64
C THR A 10 -11.24 10.38 15.74
N SER A 11 -12.31 11.06 16.13
CA SER A 11 -13.30 10.54 17.08
C SER A 11 -14.54 9.98 16.38
N MET A 12 -15.29 9.10 17.06
CA MET A 12 -16.60 8.63 16.59
C MET A 12 -17.61 9.77 16.42
N SER A 13 -17.47 10.83 17.18
CA SER A 13 -18.33 12.03 17.08
C SER A 13 -18.04 12.82 15.80
N ASP A 14 -16.76 12.99 15.45
CA ASP A 14 -16.35 13.67 14.22
C ASP A 14 -16.85 12.92 12.98
N ILE A 15 -16.77 11.59 13.02
CA ILE A 15 -17.27 10.74 11.93
C ILE A 15 -18.77 10.88 11.80
N ALA A 16 -19.51 10.77 12.91
CA ALA A 16 -20.97 10.91 12.91
C ALA A 16 -21.41 12.28 12.36
N ALA A 17 -20.74 13.34 12.80
CA ALA A 17 -20.98 14.71 12.31
C ALA A 17 -20.71 14.82 10.80
N LYS A 18 -19.59 14.27 10.30
CA LYS A 18 -19.23 14.36 8.88
C LYS A 18 -20.23 13.65 7.96
N VAL A 19 -20.83 12.54 8.41
CA VAL A 19 -21.81 11.79 7.61
C VAL A 19 -23.28 12.20 7.89
N GLY A 20 -23.49 13.17 8.77
CA GLY A 20 -24.82 13.70 9.04
C GLY A 20 -25.73 12.79 9.87
N ILE A 21 -25.15 11.88 10.68
CA ILE A 21 -25.89 11.01 11.59
C ILE A 21 -25.53 11.32 13.04
N ASN A 22 -26.36 10.90 13.99
CA ASN A 22 -26.02 11.03 15.40
C ASN A 22 -25.08 9.89 15.86
N ARG A 23 -24.28 10.16 16.91
CA ARG A 23 -23.32 9.19 17.48
C ARG A 23 -23.95 7.86 17.93
N PRO A 24 -25.16 7.81 18.55
CA PRO A 24 -25.83 6.56 18.87
C PRO A 24 -26.07 5.66 17.67
N VAL A 25 -26.46 6.20 16.53
CA VAL A 25 -26.66 5.44 15.29
C VAL A 25 -25.32 4.86 14.81
N LEU A 26 -24.25 5.66 14.79
CA LEU A 26 -22.94 5.16 14.43
C LEU A 26 -22.48 4.06 15.39
N HIS A 27 -22.70 4.21 16.70
CA HIS A 27 -22.35 3.23 17.73
C HIS A 27 -23.16 1.93 17.63
N TYR A 28 -24.35 1.97 17.07
CA TYR A 28 -25.15 0.77 16.80
C TYR A 28 -24.47 -0.11 15.74
N TYR A 29 -23.93 0.49 14.68
CA TYR A 29 -23.22 -0.26 13.61
C TYR A 29 -21.79 -0.62 14.00
N PHE A 30 -21.09 0.29 14.64
CA PHE A 30 -19.68 0.13 15.03
C PHE A 30 -19.53 0.42 16.53
N ARG A 31 -19.48 -0.62 17.33
CA ARG A 31 -19.42 -0.49 18.81
C ARG A 31 -18.18 0.24 19.30
N THR A 32 -17.07 0.15 18.56
CA THR A 32 -15.81 0.81 18.91
C THR A 32 -15.20 1.51 17.69
N LYS A 33 -14.32 2.47 17.97
CA LYS A 33 -13.54 3.15 16.94
C LYS A 33 -12.64 2.16 16.16
N ASP A 34 -12.06 1.18 16.87
CA ASP A 34 -11.23 0.13 16.26
C ASP A 34 -12.01 -0.71 15.27
N LYS A 35 -13.22 -1.15 15.60
CA LYS A 35 -14.06 -1.94 14.69
C LYS A 35 -14.44 -1.16 13.43
N MET A 36 -14.67 0.13 13.57
CA MET A 36 -14.92 0.99 12.42
C MET A 36 -13.65 1.19 11.58
N PHE A 37 -12.52 1.41 12.23
CA PHE A 37 -11.23 1.51 11.56
C PHE A 37 -10.90 0.24 10.78
N GLN A 38 -11.04 -0.94 11.41
CA GLN A 38 -10.84 -2.24 10.76
C GLN A 38 -11.73 -2.42 9.54
N ALA A 39 -13.00 -2.02 9.61
CA ALA A 39 -13.90 -2.12 8.47
C ALA A 39 -13.46 -1.23 7.31
N VAL A 40 -13.10 0.04 7.58
CA VAL A 40 -12.66 0.99 6.54
C VAL A 40 -11.30 0.62 5.99
N PHE A 41 -10.32 0.41 6.85
CA PHE A 41 -8.95 0.04 6.48
C PHE A 41 -8.92 -1.32 5.78
N GLY A 42 -9.63 -2.30 6.35
CA GLY A 42 -9.73 -3.63 5.79
C GLY A 42 -10.32 -3.64 4.38
N ASN A 43 -11.37 -2.88 4.12
CA ASN A 43 -11.93 -2.76 2.77
C ASN A 43 -10.91 -2.25 1.76
N ILE A 44 -10.11 -1.25 2.12
CA ILE A 44 -9.08 -0.71 1.23
C ILE A 44 -7.99 -1.76 0.99
N ILE A 45 -7.42 -2.33 2.06
CA ILE A 45 -6.30 -3.27 1.94
C ILE A 45 -6.73 -4.57 1.25
N LEU A 46 -7.90 -5.11 1.60
CA LEU A 46 -8.45 -6.32 0.97
C LEU A 46 -8.86 -6.12 -0.49
N SER A 47 -8.99 -4.89 -0.96
CA SER A 47 -9.27 -4.63 -2.37
C SER A 47 -8.08 -4.90 -3.30
N PHE A 48 -6.85 -4.91 -2.79
CA PHE A 48 -5.66 -5.05 -3.63
C PHE A 48 -4.61 -6.08 -3.15
N ILE A 49 -4.46 -6.33 -1.85
CA ILE A 49 -3.45 -7.28 -1.33
C ILE A 49 -3.67 -8.72 -1.86
N PRO A 50 -4.91 -9.27 -1.91
CA PRO A 50 -5.14 -10.57 -2.53
C PRO A 50 -4.71 -10.60 -4.00
N ARG A 51 -4.97 -9.53 -4.75
CA ARG A 51 -4.55 -9.43 -6.15
C ARG A 51 -3.03 -9.43 -6.29
N ILE A 52 -2.30 -8.71 -5.42
CA ILE A 52 -0.83 -8.74 -5.42
C ILE A 52 -0.32 -10.17 -5.15
N HIS A 53 -0.89 -10.84 -4.16
CA HIS A 53 -0.59 -12.23 -3.88
C HIS A 53 -0.80 -13.10 -5.12
N ASP A 54 -1.96 -12.99 -5.79
CA ASP A 54 -2.28 -13.79 -6.97
C ASP A 54 -1.32 -13.52 -8.14
N ILE A 55 -0.88 -12.27 -8.33
CA ILE A 55 0.14 -11.94 -9.34
C ILE A 55 1.48 -12.61 -9.01
N ILE A 56 1.89 -12.60 -7.74
CA ILE A 56 3.19 -13.15 -7.32
C ILE A 56 3.23 -14.68 -7.43
N ILE A 57 2.12 -15.37 -7.19
CA ILE A 57 2.07 -16.83 -7.29
C ILE A 57 1.90 -17.35 -8.73
N GLN A 58 1.59 -16.48 -9.70
CA GLN A 58 1.51 -16.85 -11.12
C GLN A 58 2.93 -17.06 -11.68
N GLN A 59 3.23 -18.28 -12.12
CA GLN A 59 4.56 -18.65 -12.63
C GLN A 59 4.71 -18.52 -14.15
N ASP A 60 3.68 -18.14 -14.84
CA ASP A 60 3.61 -18.02 -16.29
C ASP A 60 4.07 -16.64 -16.83
N LYS A 61 4.30 -15.68 -15.92
CA LYS A 61 4.73 -14.33 -16.25
C LYS A 61 6.20 -14.08 -15.94
N SER A 62 6.80 -13.18 -16.71
CA SER A 62 8.12 -12.66 -16.36
C SER A 62 8.08 -11.82 -15.08
N VAL A 63 9.21 -11.69 -14.41
CA VAL A 63 9.35 -10.83 -13.22
C VAL A 63 8.91 -9.39 -13.51
N SER A 64 9.28 -8.88 -14.69
CA SER A 64 8.94 -7.52 -15.14
C SER A 64 7.45 -7.30 -15.31
N GLU A 65 6.75 -8.25 -15.93
CA GLU A 65 5.30 -8.20 -16.09
C GLU A 65 4.61 -8.23 -14.73
N SER A 66 5.02 -9.13 -13.84
CA SER A 66 4.47 -9.22 -12.48
C SER A 66 4.68 -7.93 -11.70
N ILE A 67 5.89 -7.36 -11.72
CA ILE A 67 6.18 -6.08 -11.07
C ILE A 67 5.31 -4.96 -11.66
N GLY A 68 5.18 -4.90 -12.98
CA GLY A 68 4.36 -3.91 -13.66
C GLY A 68 2.88 -3.97 -13.25
N GLU A 69 2.31 -5.18 -13.13
CA GLU A 69 0.93 -5.37 -12.67
C GLU A 69 0.74 -5.01 -11.19
N ILE A 70 1.74 -5.32 -10.34
CA ILE A 70 1.72 -4.92 -8.93
C ILE A 70 1.75 -3.40 -8.80
N VAL A 71 2.61 -2.70 -9.57
CA VAL A 71 2.65 -1.23 -9.60
C VAL A 71 1.29 -0.66 -10.00
N ASP A 72 0.65 -1.20 -11.02
CA ASP A 72 -0.69 -0.76 -11.44
C ASP A 72 -1.74 -0.95 -10.34
N ALA A 73 -1.69 -2.08 -9.63
CA ALA A 73 -2.59 -2.33 -8.50
C ALA A 73 -2.43 -1.31 -7.38
N TYR A 74 -1.18 -0.97 -7.00
CA TYR A 74 -0.90 0.07 -6.02
C TYR A 74 -1.31 1.46 -6.51
N TYR A 75 -0.96 1.83 -7.75
CA TYR A 75 -1.30 3.15 -8.31
C TYR A 75 -2.80 3.38 -8.32
N LYS A 76 -3.58 2.37 -8.71
CA LYS A 76 -5.04 2.45 -8.67
C LYS A 76 -5.52 2.81 -7.25
N VAL A 77 -5.10 2.05 -6.24
CA VAL A 77 -5.54 2.27 -4.86
C VAL A 77 -5.04 3.61 -4.30
N PHE A 78 -3.80 4.01 -4.59
CA PHE A 78 -3.24 5.26 -4.11
C PHE A 78 -3.84 6.48 -4.80
N THR A 79 -4.21 6.37 -6.07
CA THR A 79 -4.92 7.45 -6.78
C THR A 79 -6.35 7.61 -6.26
N GLU A 80 -7.05 6.51 -6.00
CA GLU A 80 -8.38 6.53 -5.38
C GLU A 80 -8.34 6.98 -3.90
N ASN A 81 -7.19 6.77 -3.21
CA ASN A 81 -6.99 7.10 -1.81
C ASN A 81 -5.66 7.85 -1.59
N PRO A 82 -5.53 9.11 -2.05
CA PRO A 82 -4.25 9.81 -2.12
C PRO A 82 -3.59 10.08 -0.76
N CYS A 83 -4.34 10.06 0.33
CA CYS A 83 -3.81 10.19 1.68
C CYS A 83 -3.34 8.85 2.28
N LEU A 84 -3.62 7.71 1.63
CA LEU A 84 -3.30 6.38 2.17
C LEU A 84 -1.79 6.15 2.35
N PRO A 85 -0.90 6.51 1.40
CA PRO A 85 0.54 6.36 1.59
C PRO A 85 1.06 7.10 2.82
N LEU A 86 0.65 8.35 3.01
CA LEU A 86 1.03 9.14 4.18
C LEU A 86 0.44 8.55 5.48
N PHE A 87 -0.82 8.14 5.43
CA PHE A 87 -1.47 7.49 6.55
C PHE A 87 -0.71 6.23 6.99
N MET A 88 -0.34 5.35 6.05
CA MET A 88 0.42 4.14 6.36
C MET A 88 1.75 4.46 7.05
N VAL A 89 2.52 5.41 6.54
CA VAL A 89 3.79 5.83 7.14
C VAL A 89 3.58 6.38 8.55
N ARG A 90 2.55 7.21 8.74
CA ARG A 90 2.21 7.79 10.06
C ARG A 90 1.82 6.71 11.08
N GLU A 91 0.94 5.78 10.70
CA GLU A 91 0.50 4.71 11.61
C GLU A 91 1.63 3.73 11.95
N MET A 92 2.45 3.35 10.99
CA MET A 92 3.65 2.53 11.25
C MET A 92 4.61 3.21 12.23
N HIS A 93 4.76 4.53 12.15
CA HIS A 93 5.66 5.28 13.05
C HIS A 93 5.03 5.54 14.41
N ARG A 94 3.72 5.78 14.47
CA ARG A 94 3.01 6.18 15.68
C ARG A 94 2.69 4.99 16.60
N ASP A 95 2.14 3.92 16.04
CA ASP A 95 1.58 2.80 16.81
C ASP A 95 1.59 1.51 15.97
N MET A 96 2.77 0.93 15.85
CA MET A 96 2.94 -0.31 15.09
C MET A 96 2.17 -1.48 15.71
N ASP A 97 1.97 -1.49 17.03
CA ASP A 97 1.23 -2.55 17.72
C ASP A 97 -0.25 -2.53 17.35
N HIS A 98 -0.86 -1.35 17.29
CA HIS A 98 -2.24 -1.20 16.82
C HIS A 98 -2.39 -1.63 15.35
N LEU A 99 -1.49 -1.21 14.48
CA LEU A 99 -1.51 -1.59 13.06
C LEU A 99 -1.29 -3.10 12.89
N SER A 100 -0.34 -3.68 13.61
CA SER A 100 -0.06 -5.12 13.60
C SER A 100 -1.26 -5.94 14.08
N THR A 101 -1.92 -5.49 15.15
CA THR A 101 -3.15 -6.12 15.66
C THR A 101 -4.26 -6.07 14.60
N THR A 102 -4.45 -4.93 13.96
CA THR A 102 -5.43 -4.76 12.88
C THR A 102 -5.14 -5.72 11.70
N ILE A 103 -3.88 -5.81 11.27
CA ILE A 103 -3.44 -6.74 10.21
C ILE A 103 -3.77 -8.19 10.58
N LYS A 104 -3.53 -8.61 11.82
CA LYS A 104 -3.85 -9.96 12.32
C LYS A 104 -5.35 -10.22 12.37
N GLU A 105 -6.13 -9.29 12.92
CA GLU A 105 -7.59 -9.45 13.01
C GLU A 105 -8.26 -9.53 11.63
N LEU A 106 -7.70 -8.85 10.63
CA LEU A 106 -8.12 -8.91 9.23
C LEU A 106 -7.54 -10.12 8.48
N ARG A 107 -6.72 -10.95 9.13
CA ARG A 107 -6.01 -12.10 8.55
C ARG A 107 -5.16 -11.75 7.33
N LEU A 108 -4.65 -10.52 7.28
CA LEU A 108 -3.81 -10.05 6.17
C LEU A 108 -2.40 -10.62 6.23
N GLU A 109 -1.91 -11.02 7.41
CA GLU A 109 -0.59 -11.64 7.57
C GLU A 109 -0.42 -12.90 6.72
N GLN A 110 -1.48 -13.68 6.49
CA GLN A 110 -1.41 -14.87 5.65
C GLN A 110 -0.97 -14.56 4.19
N TYR A 111 -1.40 -13.42 3.63
CA TYR A 111 -0.99 -12.99 2.31
C TYR A 111 0.47 -12.53 2.33
N LEU A 112 0.86 -11.76 3.35
CA LEU A 112 2.23 -11.24 3.50
C LEU A 112 3.23 -12.38 3.69
N HIS A 113 2.94 -13.35 4.56
CA HIS A 113 3.79 -14.53 4.75
C HIS A 113 3.93 -15.30 3.44
N LYS A 114 2.83 -15.56 2.74
CA LYS A 114 2.87 -16.32 1.50
C LYS A 114 3.65 -15.62 0.39
N ILE A 115 3.57 -14.29 0.29
CA ILE A 115 4.40 -13.48 -0.60
C ILE A 115 5.89 -13.65 -0.25
N MET A 116 6.24 -13.57 1.04
CA MET A 116 7.63 -13.75 1.49
C MET A 116 8.14 -15.16 1.23
N ASP A 117 7.32 -16.18 1.48
CA ASP A 117 7.67 -17.58 1.24
C ASP A 117 7.94 -17.84 -0.25
N VAL A 118 7.06 -17.36 -1.15
CA VAL A 118 7.25 -17.48 -2.60
C VAL A 118 8.55 -16.80 -3.05
N LEU A 119 8.80 -15.57 -2.61
CA LEU A 119 10.05 -14.86 -2.95
C LEU A 119 11.29 -15.65 -2.46
N GLN A 120 11.25 -16.19 -1.25
CA GLN A 120 12.34 -16.97 -0.71
C GLN A 120 12.55 -18.30 -1.47
N GLU A 121 11.47 -18.96 -1.87
CA GLU A 121 11.52 -20.17 -2.69
C GLU A 121 12.11 -19.89 -4.07
N GLU A 122 11.72 -18.80 -4.72
CA GLU A 122 12.27 -18.36 -6.01
C GLU A 122 13.77 -18.03 -5.93
N MET A 123 14.21 -17.40 -4.84
CA MET A 123 15.62 -17.13 -4.56
C MET A 123 16.40 -18.42 -4.30
N ASN A 124 15.86 -19.33 -3.48
CA ASN A 124 16.49 -20.61 -3.18
C ASN A 124 16.58 -21.52 -4.42
N GLY A 125 15.59 -21.42 -5.30
CA GLY A 125 15.55 -22.13 -6.60
C GLY A 125 16.43 -21.52 -7.67
N GLY A 126 17.08 -20.38 -7.43
CA GLY A 126 17.97 -19.69 -8.38
C GLY A 126 17.23 -18.97 -9.53
N ARG A 127 15.90 -18.84 -9.47
CA ARG A 127 15.13 -18.05 -10.43
C ARG A 127 15.24 -16.54 -10.14
N LEU A 128 15.42 -16.18 -8.88
CA LEU A 128 15.71 -14.82 -8.46
C LEU A 128 17.09 -14.75 -7.80
N LYS A 129 17.75 -13.59 -7.85
CA LYS A 129 18.93 -13.30 -7.06
C LYS A 129 18.62 -13.40 -5.57
N THR A 130 19.54 -13.94 -4.80
CA THR A 130 19.43 -13.94 -3.34
C THR A 130 19.64 -12.52 -2.80
N VAL A 131 18.57 -11.90 -2.35
CA VAL A 131 18.54 -10.55 -1.79
C VAL A 131 17.79 -10.60 -0.45
N PRO A 132 18.27 -9.94 0.61
CA PRO A 132 17.52 -9.84 1.85
C PRO A 132 16.10 -9.27 1.60
N LEU A 133 15.05 -9.97 2.07
CA LEU A 133 13.66 -9.56 1.86
C LEU A 133 13.37 -8.11 2.30
N PRO A 134 13.95 -7.58 3.41
CA PRO A 134 13.79 -6.16 3.74
C PRO A 134 14.26 -5.21 2.63
N PHE A 135 15.32 -5.56 1.88
CA PHE A 135 15.83 -4.70 0.81
C PHE A 135 14.89 -4.71 -0.40
N VAL A 136 14.30 -5.87 -0.71
CA VAL A 136 13.24 -5.97 -1.73
C VAL A 136 12.08 -5.05 -1.34
N PHE A 137 11.60 -5.17 -0.09
CA PHE A 137 10.53 -4.33 0.44
C PHE A 137 10.89 -2.85 0.42
N TYR A 138 12.06 -2.44 0.94
CA TYR A 138 12.45 -1.02 0.99
C TYR A 138 12.56 -0.42 -0.40
N THR A 139 13.19 -1.11 -1.33
CA THR A 139 13.33 -0.63 -2.71
C THR A 139 11.97 -0.44 -3.36
N PHE A 140 11.13 -1.45 -3.30
CA PHE A 140 9.83 -1.43 -3.95
C PHE A 140 8.87 -0.43 -3.31
N TYR A 141 8.70 -0.51 -1.98
CA TYR A 141 7.75 0.32 -1.27
C TYR A 141 8.10 1.81 -1.31
N SER A 142 9.40 2.15 -1.19
CA SER A 142 9.83 3.56 -1.33
C SER A 142 9.57 4.09 -2.74
N ALA A 143 9.90 3.32 -3.77
CA ALA A 143 9.66 3.73 -5.16
C ALA A 143 8.17 3.95 -5.47
N LEU A 144 7.27 3.19 -4.80
CA LEU A 144 5.83 3.36 -4.93
C LEU A 144 5.29 4.55 -4.14
N THR A 145 5.77 4.76 -2.92
CA THR A 145 5.14 5.71 -1.98
C THR A 145 5.70 7.11 -2.05
N VAL A 146 7.00 7.28 -2.28
CA VAL A 146 7.67 8.59 -2.29
C VAL A 146 7.03 9.58 -3.27
N PRO A 147 6.65 9.22 -4.50
CA PRO A 147 5.95 10.16 -5.39
C PRO A 147 4.68 10.75 -4.76
N PHE A 148 3.87 9.94 -4.09
CA PHE A 148 2.65 10.40 -3.43
C PHE A 148 2.93 11.27 -2.22
N LEU A 149 3.95 10.94 -1.42
CA LEU A 149 4.35 11.72 -0.25
C LEU A 149 4.92 13.10 -0.63
N THR A 150 5.56 13.18 -1.80
CA THR A 150 6.24 14.37 -2.29
C THR A 150 5.50 15.06 -3.43
N LYS A 151 4.24 14.72 -3.69
CA LYS A 151 3.44 15.25 -4.80
C LYS A 151 3.49 16.78 -4.90
N ASN A 152 3.28 17.48 -3.79
CA ASN A 152 3.28 18.94 -3.77
C ASN A 152 4.70 19.52 -4.03
N LEU A 153 5.75 18.87 -3.53
CA LEU A 153 7.13 19.24 -3.81
C LEU A 153 7.43 19.08 -5.30
N SER A 154 7.06 17.93 -5.86
CA SER A 154 7.25 17.64 -7.28
C SER A 154 6.53 18.66 -8.15
N ALA A 155 5.26 18.96 -7.83
CA ALA A 155 4.48 19.96 -8.56
C ALA A 155 5.11 21.36 -8.51
N SER A 156 5.79 21.72 -7.41
CA SER A 156 6.39 23.04 -7.24
C SER A 156 7.75 23.23 -7.94
N PHE A 157 8.52 22.14 -8.10
CA PHE A 157 9.93 22.25 -8.51
C PHE A 157 10.28 21.44 -9.76
N PHE A 158 9.53 20.41 -10.12
CA PHE A 158 9.94 19.46 -11.15
C PHE A 158 8.92 19.31 -12.30
N LEU A 159 7.65 19.70 -12.09
CA LEU A 159 6.63 19.60 -13.12
C LEU A 159 6.56 20.85 -13.97
N GLU A 160 6.44 20.67 -15.28
CA GLU A 160 6.05 21.75 -16.18
C GLU A 160 4.55 22.04 -16.04
N LYS A 161 4.09 23.19 -16.54
CA LYS A 161 2.71 23.65 -16.33
C LYS A 161 1.64 22.72 -16.91
N GLU A 162 2.03 21.88 -17.87
CA GLU A 162 1.12 20.97 -18.59
C GLU A 162 1.16 19.55 -18.05
N ASP A 163 2.13 19.19 -17.17
CA ASP A 163 2.27 17.87 -16.62
C ASP A 163 1.26 17.62 -15.49
N THR A 164 0.58 16.50 -15.56
CA THR A 164 -0.24 16.00 -14.45
C THR A 164 0.55 15.04 -13.57
N PHE A 165 0.11 14.87 -12.33
CA PHE A 165 0.72 13.87 -11.44
C PHE A 165 0.55 12.45 -11.98
N GLU A 166 -0.56 12.18 -12.64
CA GLU A 166 -0.85 10.91 -13.30
C GLU A 166 0.14 10.62 -14.43
N ASP A 167 0.51 11.62 -15.24
CA ASP A 167 1.53 11.49 -16.28
C ASP A 167 2.89 11.11 -15.70
N ILE A 168 3.26 11.71 -14.56
CA ILE A 168 4.49 11.36 -13.84
C ILE A 168 4.46 9.91 -13.37
N LEU A 169 3.35 9.43 -12.82
CA LEU A 169 3.23 8.03 -12.41
C LEU A 169 3.40 7.06 -13.58
N VAL A 170 2.80 7.38 -14.74
CA VAL A 170 2.96 6.58 -15.97
C VAL A 170 4.41 6.54 -16.42
N GLN A 171 5.11 7.68 -16.41
CA GLN A 171 6.52 7.77 -16.78
C GLN A 171 7.43 7.10 -15.74
N TRP A 172 7.08 7.13 -14.45
CA TRP A 172 7.86 6.57 -13.35
C TRP A 172 7.80 5.04 -13.28
N LYS A 173 6.66 4.42 -13.64
CA LYS A 173 6.46 2.97 -13.61
C LYS A 173 7.58 2.17 -14.29
N PRO A 174 8.04 2.49 -15.53
CA PRO A 174 9.15 1.76 -16.17
C PRO A 174 10.47 1.82 -15.39
N TYR A 175 10.71 2.88 -14.60
CA TYR A 175 11.89 2.98 -13.75
C TYR A 175 11.79 2.06 -12.53
N ILE A 176 10.61 1.95 -11.91
CA ILE A 176 10.37 0.98 -10.83
C ILE A 176 10.62 -0.43 -11.34
N VAL A 177 10.04 -0.79 -12.48
CA VAL A 177 10.19 -2.13 -13.08
C VAL A 177 11.67 -2.44 -13.30
N ARG A 178 12.40 -1.56 -14.00
CA ARG A 178 13.84 -1.76 -14.26
C ARG A 178 14.68 -1.85 -12.99
N GLN A 179 14.37 -1.06 -11.97
CA GLN A 179 15.10 -1.10 -10.70
C GLN A 179 14.88 -2.44 -9.99
N MET A 180 13.65 -2.94 -9.98
CA MET A 180 13.33 -4.23 -9.38
C MET A 180 13.88 -5.40 -10.18
N GLU A 181 13.90 -5.33 -11.52
CA GLU A 181 14.60 -6.30 -12.37
C GLU A 181 16.08 -6.36 -12.05
N ALA A 182 16.76 -5.22 -11.99
CA ALA A 182 18.18 -5.17 -11.66
C ALA A 182 18.48 -5.76 -10.27
N LEU A 183 17.53 -5.63 -9.32
CA LEU A 183 17.64 -6.17 -7.97
C LEU A 183 17.42 -7.70 -7.95
N LEU A 184 16.42 -8.20 -8.69
CA LEU A 184 15.89 -9.56 -8.52
C LEU A 184 16.25 -10.53 -9.64
N VAL A 185 16.41 -10.07 -10.89
CA VAL A 185 16.61 -10.99 -12.02
C VAL A 185 18.06 -11.43 -12.12
N VAL A 186 18.26 -12.75 -12.22
CA VAL A 186 19.58 -13.35 -12.47
C VAL A 186 20.04 -12.95 -13.88
N GLY A 187 21.24 -12.40 -13.99
CA GLY A 187 21.82 -11.94 -15.25
C GLY A 187 22.37 -13.12 -16.07
#